data_dd06f9a118e93638b7392cc005982474
#
_entry.id   dd06f9a118e93638b7392cc005982474
#
_cell.length_a   1.000
_cell.length_b   1.000
_cell.length_c   1.000
_cell.angle_alpha   90.00
_cell.angle_beta   90.00
_cell.angle_gamma   90.00
#
_symmetry.space_group_name_H-M   'P 1'
#
loop_
_entity.id
_entity.type
_entity.pdbx_description
1 polymer ?
#
loop_
_entity_poly.entity_id
_entity_poly.type
_entity_poly.pdbx_seq_one_letter_code
_entity_poly.pdbx_strand_id
1 'polypeptide(L)'
;MKKLVLSLSIVALSLGSCSSDNEEITTQPIPTGTITGDITTAKTYPLGNYTIQGTVKIKSGGSLTIEAGSTITASIADGTADALLVENGGKLFLNGTSALPVVFTETSKTPGSWGGIIMFGDAPIVGANGVTTATSEDGNNLAYGGTNTAHNGGSLKYVRVEYAGKKLTDNTSEMNGFSFYSVGSGTVLENLVAYKGADDGFEFYGGTVSAKNLISYGNFDDSFDWQDGWRGDANTNWLAYQVATGNYGMEIEAKSVNNAFGPKVSNITLTRAAGTVTEGGSSAAEYDAIQFKKDGNGEYSNVVISGYTTANSTAVRIQDKATFDNQVTGGKIKLLNVKINDGTSQFAGVGTTFTVAFPTGNYTTSTTSTGATLTAGAWAIVDGVSLIK
;
A
#
# COMPACT_ATOMS: atom_id res chain seq x y z
N MET A 1 0.17 50.27 9.33
CA MET A 1 -1.11 49.69 8.87
C MET A 1 -1.03 49.54 7.35
N LYS A 2 -0.67 48.36 6.85
CA LYS A 2 -0.70 48.03 5.41
C LYS A 2 -1.84 47.04 5.19
N LYS A 3 -2.85 47.49 4.44
CA LYS A 3 -4.04 46.69 4.10
C LYS A 3 -3.66 45.69 3.03
N LEU A 4 -3.85 44.40 3.31
CA LEU A 4 -3.75 43.30 2.37
C LEU A 4 -5.06 43.26 1.56
N VAL A 5 -5.00 43.51 0.26
CA VAL A 5 -6.15 43.40 -0.65
C VAL A 5 -6.17 41.97 -1.19
N LEU A 6 -7.17 41.18 -0.76
CA LEU A 6 -7.46 39.85 -1.27
C LEU A 6 -8.34 40.03 -2.52
N SER A 7 -7.80 39.76 -3.70
CA SER A 7 -8.57 39.79 -4.94
C SER A 7 -9.31 38.48 -5.14
N LEU A 8 -10.61 38.47 -4.88
CA LEU A 8 -11.54 37.38 -5.17
C LEU A 8 -11.98 37.53 -6.64
N SER A 9 -11.51 36.68 -7.52
CA SER A 9 -11.96 36.64 -8.91
C SER A 9 -13.30 35.91 -9.00
N ILE A 10 -14.38 36.69 -9.06
CA ILE A 10 -15.73 36.18 -9.34
C ILE A 10 -15.86 36.05 -10.87
N VAL A 11 -15.99 34.84 -11.37
CA VAL A 11 -16.40 34.58 -12.76
C VAL A 11 -17.91 34.81 -12.86
N ALA A 12 -18.31 35.95 -13.40
CA ALA A 12 -19.71 36.22 -13.74
C ALA A 12 -20.01 35.57 -15.09
N LEU A 13 -20.94 34.58 -15.07
CA LEU A 13 -21.58 34.12 -16.31
C LEU A 13 -22.50 35.22 -16.84
N SER A 14 -22.08 35.89 -17.89
CA SER A 14 -22.95 36.75 -18.67
C SER A 14 -23.65 35.90 -19.75
N LEU A 15 -24.97 35.77 -19.65
CA LEU A 15 -25.82 35.28 -20.73
C LEU A 15 -25.89 36.43 -21.78
N GLY A 16 -25.12 36.30 -22.81
CA GLY A 16 -25.13 37.21 -23.97
C GLY A 16 -25.64 36.47 -25.20
N SER A 17 -26.58 37.09 -25.86
CA SER A 17 -27.32 36.75 -27.06
C SER A 17 -26.47 36.31 -28.25
N CYS A 18 -27.04 35.43 -29.05
CA CYS A 18 -26.56 34.88 -30.32
C CYS A 18 -25.82 35.86 -31.22
N SER A 19 -24.56 35.57 -31.52
CA SER A 19 -23.96 35.77 -32.84
C SER A 19 -23.14 34.52 -33.16
N SER A 20 -23.31 34.03 -34.37
CA SER A 20 -22.68 32.81 -34.87
C SER A 20 -21.19 33.10 -35.21
N ASP A 21 -20.35 33.09 -34.20
CA ASP A 21 -18.94 32.89 -34.39
C ASP A 21 -18.60 31.50 -33.83
N ASN A 22 -18.26 30.59 -34.75
CA ASN A 22 -17.66 29.30 -34.40
C ASN A 22 -16.27 29.60 -33.76
N GLU A 23 -16.23 29.87 -32.47
CA GLU A 23 -15.01 29.66 -31.74
C GLU A 23 -14.73 28.15 -31.72
N GLU A 24 -13.84 27.71 -32.59
CA GLU A 24 -13.22 26.40 -32.45
C GLU A 24 -12.62 26.36 -31.02
N ILE A 25 -13.24 25.57 -30.17
CA ILE A 25 -12.63 25.21 -28.90
C ILE A 25 -11.39 24.37 -29.26
N THR A 26 -10.26 25.04 -29.46
CA THR A 26 -8.97 24.38 -29.62
C THR A 26 -8.63 23.73 -28.27
N THR A 27 -9.05 22.48 -28.10
CA THR A 27 -8.58 21.67 -26.99
C THR A 27 -7.07 21.51 -27.16
N GLN A 28 -6.29 22.12 -26.25
CA GLN A 28 -4.84 21.91 -26.24
C GLN A 28 -4.56 20.41 -26.16
N PRO A 29 -3.66 19.88 -26.98
CA PRO A 29 -3.34 18.46 -26.92
C PRO A 29 -2.83 18.10 -25.52
N ILE A 30 -3.33 16.97 -24.97
CA ILE A 30 -2.88 16.45 -23.68
C ILE A 30 -1.39 16.12 -23.81
N PRO A 31 -0.50 16.66 -22.94
CA PRO A 31 0.92 16.36 -22.93
C PRO A 31 1.21 14.85 -22.88
N THR A 32 2.20 14.42 -23.66
CA THR A 32 2.69 13.05 -23.69
C THR A 32 4.22 13.03 -23.60
N GLY A 33 4.80 11.89 -23.25
CA GLY A 33 6.25 11.73 -23.20
C GLY A 33 6.68 10.48 -22.46
N THR A 34 7.98 10.25 -22.37
CA THR A 34 8.55 9.12 -21.67
C THR A 34 9.29 9.59 -20.43
N ILE A 35 9.02 8.92 -19.31
CA ILE A 35 9.73 9.07 -18.03
C ILE A 35 10.75 7.92 -17.99
N THR A 36 12.05 8.23 -17.99
CA THR A 36 13.11 7.21 -18.05
C THR A 36 14.39 7.72 -17.38
N GLY A 37 15.23 6.79 -16.95
CA GLY A 37 16.56 7.04 -16.39
C GLY A 37 16.54 7.68 -15.00
N ASP A 38 17.71 8.19 -14.57
CA ASP A 38 17.90 8.76 -13.25
C ASP A 38 17.42 10.22 -13.18
N ILE A 39 16.69 10.55 -12.12
CA ILE A 39 16.22 11.90 -11.81
C ILE A 39 17.06 12.46 -10.66
N THR A 40 18.01 13.33 -10.98
CA THR A 40 18.98 13.91 -10.04
C THR A 40 18.67 15.35 -9.64
N THR A 41 17.70 15.98 -10.31
CA THR A 41 17.21 17.34 -10.05
C THR A 41 15.68 17.36 -10.03
N ALA A 42 15.08 18.50 -9.69
CA ALA A 42 13.63 18.62 -9.71
C ALA A 42 13.07 18.51 -11.15
N LYS A 43 12.13 17.59 -11.36
CA LYS A 43 11.35 17.43 -12.60
C LYS A 43 9.87 17.49 -12.31
N THR A 44 9.12 18.17 -13.15
CA THR A 44 7.64 18.23 -13.08
C THR A 44 7.05 17.84 -14.42
N TYR A 45 6.09 16.93 -14.36
CA TYR A 45 5.26 16.52 -15.49
C TYR A 45 3.85 17.07 -15.28
N PRO A 46 3.36 17.98 -16.16
CA PRO A 46 2.00 18.50 -16.08
C PRO A 46 0.97 17.41 -16.32
N LEU A 47 -0.32 17.71 -16.10
CA LEU A 47 -1.41 16.79 -16.47
C LEU A 47 -1.20 16.25 -17.88
N GLY A 48 -1.07 14.92 -18.00
CA GLY A 48 -0.72 14.28 -19.27
C GLY A 48 -0.79 12.75 -19.25
N ASN A 49 -0.50 12.17 -20.39
CA ASN A 49 -0.35 10.72 -20.56
C ASN A 49 1.12 10.40 -20.85
N TYR A 50 1.74 9.68 -19.96
CA TYR A 50 3.18 9.40 -20.02
C TYR A 50 3.43 7.89 -20.10
N THR A 51 4.60 7.51 -20.60
CA THR A 51 5.10 6.15 -20.54
C THR A 51 6.27 6.12 -19.56
N ILE A 52 6.28 5.17 -18.60
CA ILE A 52 7.47 4.87 -17.80
C ILE A 52 8.22 3.74 -18.48
N GLN A 53 9.55 3.88 -18.62
CA GLN A 53 10.41 2.92 -19.29
C GLN A 53 11.67 2.62 -18.47
N GLY A 54 11.87 1.33 -18.19
CA GLY A 54 12.92 0.83 -17.30
C GLY A 54 12.69 1.24 -15.85
N THR A 55 13.64 0.95 -14.98
CA THR A 55 13.60 1.43 -13.58
C THR A 55 14.00 2.91 -13.52
N VAL A 56 13.01 3.78 -13.35
CA VAL A 56 13.23 5.22 -13.14
C VAL A 56 13.62 5.46 -11.70
N LYS A 57 14.83 6.00 -11.47
CA LYS A 57 15.37 6.21 -10.11
C LYS A 57 15.41 7.69 -9.76
N ILE A 58 14.67 8.09 -8.74
CA ILE A 58 14.77 9.42 -8.14
C ILE A 58 15.89 9.38 -7.13
N LYS A 59 17.02 9.95 -7.51
CA LYS A 59 18.25 9.94 -6.70
C LYS A 59 18.21 10.95 -5.57
N SER A 60 19.09 10.78 -4.59
CA SER A 60 19.27 11.76 -3.52
C SER A 60 19.47 13.18 -4.06
N GLY A 61 18.69 14.14 -3.56
CA GLY A 61 18.63 15.52 -4.04
C GLY A 61 17.73 15.77 -5.26
N GLY A 62 17.30 14.71 -5.96
CA GLY A 62 16.31 14.78 -7.03
C GLY A 62 14.88 14.78 -6.53
N SER A 63 13.95 15.26 -7.35
CA SER A 63 12.52 15.11 -7.10
C SER A 63 11.73 14.95 -8.37
N LEU A 64 10.63 14.19 -8.29
CA LEU A 64 9.67 14.01 -9.36
C LEU A 64 8.29 14.48 -8.87
N THR A 65 7.68 15.38 -9.63
CA THR A 65 6.28 15.79 -9.43
C THR A 65 5.47 15.39 -10.66
N ILE A 66 4.33 14.73 -10.46
CA ILE A 66 3.36 14.42 -11.51
C ILE A 66 2.01 15.01 -11.09
N GLU A 67 1.44 15.83 -11.98
CA GLU A 67 0.20 16.54 -11.70
C GLU A 67 -1.03 15.65 -11.69
N ALA A 68 -2.06 16.06 -10.94
CA ALA A 68 -3.32 15.35 -10.78
C ALA A 68 -3.99 15.02 -12.13
N GLY A 69 -4.58 13.84 -12.22
CA GLY A 69 -5.27 13.34 -13.42
C GLY A 69 -4.35 12.74 -14.48
N SER A 70 -3.03 12.74 -14.25
CA SER A 70 -2.09 12.11 -15.18
C SER A 70 -2.21 10.59 -15.16
N THR A 71 -2.00 9.96 -16.33
CA THR A 71 -1.87 8.52 -16.48
C THR A 71 -0.46 8.19 -16.92
N ILE A 72 0.18 7.24 -16.23
CA ILE A 72 1.52 6.73 -16.50
C ILE A 72 1.40 5.26 -16.87
N THR A 73 1.75 4.92 -18.10
CA THR A 73 1.66 3.55 -18.62
C THR A 73 3.04 2.91 -18.65
N ALA A 74 3.20 1.73 -18.06
CA ALA A 74 4.44 0.98 -18.13
C ALA A 74 4.72 0.47 -19.54
N SER A 75 5.99 0.54 -19.98
CA SER A 75 6.44 0.11 -21.31
C SER A 75 6.96 -1.32 -21.23
N ILE A 76 6.10 -2.29 -21.39
CA ILE A 76 6.49 -3.72 -21.29
C ILE A 76 7.23 -4.26 -22.52
N ALA A 77 7.47 -3.45 -23.54
CA ALA A 77 7.93 -3.91 -24.87
C ALA A 77 9.42 -4.26 -24.92
N ASP A 78 10.24 -3.80 -23.99
CA ASP A 78 11.71 -3.93 -24.05
C ASP A 78 12.27 -5.07 -23.15
N GLY A 79 11.40 -5.80 -22.44
CA GLY A 79 11.79 -6.92 -21.59
C GLY A 79 12.48 -6.51 -20.27
N THR A 80 12.62 -5.21 -20.01
CA THR A 80 13.14 -4.71 -18.73
C THR A 80 12.04 -4.61 -17.67
N ALA A 81 12.42 -4.57 -16.40
CA ALA A 81 11.46 -4.30 -15.33
C ALA A 81 11.24 -2.79 -15.24
N ASP A 82 10.07 -2.32 -15.69
CA ASP A 82 9.66 -0.94 -15.43
C ASP A 82 9.30 -0.79 -13.95
N ALA A 83 9.82 0.23 -13.31
CA ALA A 83 9.48 0.56 -11.93
C ALA A 83 9.76 2.03 -11.66
N LEU A 84 9.09 2.60 -10.65
CA LEU A 84 9.42 3.91 -10.11
C LEU A 84 10.05 3.75 -8.74
N LEU A 85 11.33 4.05 -8.63
CA LEU A 85 12.13 3.88 -7.42
C LEU A 85 12.59 5.23 -6.88
N VAL A 86 12.32 5.48 -5.60
CA VAL A 86 12.78 6.66 -4.87
C VAL A 86 13.89 6.23 -3.92
N GLU A 87 15.13 6.62 -4.20
CA GLU A 87 16.24 6.37 -3.27
C GLU A 87 16.18 7.28 -2.04
N ASN A 88 16.85 6.88 -0.96
CA ASN A 88 16.95 7.72 0.23
C ASN A 88 17.52 9.11 -0.12
N GLY A 89 16.79 10.16 0.27
CA GLY A 89 17.08 11.56 -0.07
C GLY A 89 16.48 12.03 -1.40
N GLY A 90 15.88 11.16 -2.21
CA GLY A 90 14.99 11.49 -3.32
C GLY A 90 13.59 11.83 -2.84
N LYS A 91 12.77 12.49 -3.67
CA LYS A 91 11.39 12.85 -3.31
C LYS A 91 10.41 12.63 -4.46
N LEU A 92 9.25 12.06 -4.13
CA LEU A 92 8.17 11.83 -5.07
C LEU A 92 6.91 12.59 -4.63
N PHE A 93 6.34 13.37 -5.54
CA PHE A 93 5.12 14.13 -5.32
C PHE A 93 4.05 13.73 -6.35
N LEU A 94 3.11 12.92 -5.93
CA LEU A 94 1.94 12.49 -6.69
C LEU A 94 0.70 13.00 -5.96
N ASN A 95 0.32 14.25 -6.24
CA ASN A 95 -0.78 14.89 -5.54
C ASN A 95 -2.04 14.90 -6.40
N GLY A 96 -2.61 13.72 -6.62
CA GLY A 96 -3.93 13.56 -7.22
C GLY A 96 -5.03 14.15 -6.34
N THR A 97 -6.25 14.07 -6.83
CA THR A 97 -7.47 14.43 -6.10
C THR A 97 -8.49 13.28 -6.19
N SER A 98 -9.54 13.33 -5.39
CA SER A 98 -10.60 12.33 -5.46
C SER A 98 -11.23 12.20 -6.86
N ALA A 99 -11.32 13.30 -7.60
CA ALA A 99 -11.86 13.34 -8.97
C ALA A 99 -10.80 13.09 -10.06
N LEU A 100 -9.54 13.44 -9.79
CA LEU A 100 -8.42 13.38 -10.72
C LEU A 100 -7.24 12.64 -10.07
N PRO A 101 -7.30 11.32 -9.88
CA PRO A 101 -6.18 10.55 -9.35
C PRO A 101 -4.99 10.55 -10.30
N VAL A 102 -3.78 10.31 -9.77
CA VAL A 102 -2.63 9.92 -10.59
C VAL A 102 -2.67 8.41 -10.74
N VAL A 103 -2.66 7.92 -11.98
CA VAL A 103 -2.82 6.51 -12.29
C VAL A 103 -1.56 5.95 -12.93
N PHE A 104 -1.01 4.90 -12.33
CA PHE A 104 0.01 4.06 -12.94
C PHE A 104 -0.64 2.75 -13.37
N THR A 105 -0.48 2.39 -14.62
CA THR A 105 -1.16 1.21 -15.21
C THR A 105 -0.32 0.56 -16.30
N GLU A 106 -0.88 -0.46 -16.92
CA GLU A 106 -0.29 -1.19 -18.04
C GLU A 106 -1.39 -1.60 -19.04
N THR A 107 -1.06 -1.61 -20.33
CA THR A 107 -2.05 -1.75 -21.41
C THR A 107 -2.62 -3.16 -21.55
N SER A 108 -1.83 -4.21 -21.24
CA SER A 108 -2.30 -5.60 -21.32
C SER A 108 -3.20 -5.98 -20.14
N LYS A 109 -3.22 -5.17 -19.08
CA LYS A 109 -3.92 -5.44 -17.82
C LYS A 109 -3.52 -6.79 -17.22
N THR A 110 -2.24 -7.14 -17.36
CA THR A 110 -1.68 -8.40 -16.84
C THR A 110 -1.00 -8.14 -15.49
N PRO A 111 -1.43 -8.79 -14.40
CA PRO A 111 -0.73 -8.70 -13.12
C PRO A 111 0.75 -9.04 -13.25
N GLY A 112 1.63 -8.28 -12.58
CA GLY A 112 3.09 -8.50 -12.63
C GLY A 112 3.78 -8.01 -13.89
N SER A 113 3.11 -7.24 -14.73
CA SER A 113 3.74 -6.71 -15.96
C SER A 113 4.79 -5.65 -15.69
N TRP A 114 4.75 -4.98 -14.54
CA TRP A 114 5.71 -3.96 -14.11
C TRP A 114 5.91 -3.98 -12.59
N GLY A 115 6.90 -3.23 -12.08
CA GLY A 115 7.41 -3.37 -10.72
C GLY A 115 6.75 -2.51 -9.65
N GLY A 116 5.84 -1.58 -10.00
CA GLY A 116 5.19 -0.74 -8.99
C GLY A 116 6.00 0.49 -8.55
N ILE A 117 5.66 1.01 -7.35
CA ILE A 117 6.30 2.18 -6.74
C ILE A 117 7.08 1.74 -5.50
N ILE A 118 8.39 1.99 -5.49
CA ILE A 118 9.33 1.56 -4.46
C ILE A 118 9.97 2.80 -3.83
N MET A 119 9.91 2.94 -2.51
CA MET A 119 10.47 4.09 -1.80
C MET A 119 11.42 3.66 -0.70
N PHE A 120 12.60 4.27 -0.67
CA PHE A 120 13.63 4.06 0.34
C PHE A 120 13.79 5.26 1.25
N GLY A 121 14.03 4.99 2.53
CA GLY A 121 14.34 5.99 3.54
C GLY A 121 15.43 5.53 4.49
N ASP A 122 15.62 6.28 5.57
CA ASP A 122 16.60 6.03 6.63
C ASP A 122 15.97 6.01 8.03
N ALA A 123 14.69 5.68 8.11
CA ALA A 123 14.01 5.49 9.39
C ALA A 123 14.44 4.15 10.04
N PRO A 124 14.22 3.96 11.35
CA PRO A 124 14.66 2.76 12.04
C PRO A 124 13.98 1.47 11.59
N ILE A 125 14.77 0.39 11.57
CA ILE A 125 14.28 -0.98 11.42
C ILE A 125 14.74 -1.86 12.59
N VAL A 126 14.12 -3.04 12.70
CA VAL A 126 14.57 -4.17 13.51
C VAL A 126 14.52 -5.40 12.59
N GLY A 127 15.57 -5.58 11.81
CA GLY A 127 15.66 -6.69 10.86
C GLY A 127 16.10 -8.01 11.49
N ALA A 128 16.41 -9.00 10.68
CA ALA A 128 16.82 -10.32 11.13
C ALA A 128 17.99 -10.23 12.12
N ASN A 129 17.92 -10.97 13.23
CA ASN A 129 18.86 -10.92 14.35
C ASN A 129 19.04 -9.53 15.00
N GLY A 130 18.05 -8.63 14.88
CA GLY A 130 18.07 -7.31 15.49
C GLY A 130 18.94 -6.29 14.80
N VAL A 131 19.35 -6.53 13.54
CA VAL A 131 20.13 -5.56 12.77
C VAL A 131 19.33 -4.29 12.49
N THR A 132 20.01 -3.17 12.37
CA THR A 132 19.41 -1.84 12.13
C THR A 132 19.56 -1.38 10.68
N THR A 133 20.15 -2.21 9.83
CA THR A 133 20.25 -2.04 8.38
C THR A 133 20.04 -3.37 7.68
N ALA A 134 19.43 -3.35 6.52
CA ALA A 134 19.21 -4.53 5.67
C ALA A 134 19.36 -4.15 4.20
N THR A 135 19.26 -5.13 3.31
CA THR A 135 19.28 -4.97 1.85
C THR A 135 17.92 -5.35 1.29
N SER A 136 17.42 -4.55 0.35
CA SER A 136 16.12 -4.76 -0.28
C SER A 136 16.07 -6.04 -1.10
N GLU A 137 14.90 -6.65 -1.15
CA GLU A 137 14.62 -7.89 -1.87
C GLU A 137 13.94 -7.67 -3.24
N ASP A 138 13.77 -6.41 -3.64
CA ASP A 138 13.18 -5.99 -4.92
C ASP A 138 14.13 -6.13 -6.13
N GLY A 139 15.25 -6.79 -5.98
CA GLY A 139 16.28 -6.96 -7.00
C GLY A 139 17.23 -5.77 -7.21
N ASN A 140 16.93 -4.60 -6.61
CA ASN A 140 17.83 -3.45 -6.69
C ASN A 140 18.99 -3.53 -5.69
N ASN A 141 18.91 -4.38 -4.66
CA ASN A 141 19.94 -4.59 -3.63
C ASN A 141 20.38 -3.30 -2.94
N LEU A 142 19.44 -2.39 -2.66
CA LEU A 142 19.73 -1.14 -1.97
C LEU A 142 19.66 -1.33 -0.45
N ALA A 143 20.61 -0.72 0.25
CA ALA A 143 20.59 -0.70 1.70
C ALA A 143 19.45 0.20 2.22
N TYR A 144 18.79 -0.23 3.30
CA TYR A 144 17.79 0.55 4.04
C TYR A 144 17.97 0.37 5.54
N GLY A 145 17.33 1.23 6.34
CA GLY A 145 17.52 1.31 7.79
C GLY A 145 18.32 2.53 8.18
N GLY A 146 18.18 2.95 9.42
CA GLY A 146 18.84 4.13 9.96
C GLY A 146 18.22 4.61 11.26
N THR A 147 18.23 5.92 11.50
CA THR A 147 17.76 6.53 12.75
C THR A 147 16.80 7.70 12.57
N ASN A 148 16.56 8.12 11.33
CA ASN A 148 15.73 9.30 11.03
C ASN A 148 14.24 8.95 11.02
N THR A 149 13.61 8.96 12.18
CA THR A 149 12.18 8.66 12.31
C THR A 149 11.29 9.60 11.50
N ALA A 150 11.75 10.80 11.18
CA ALA A 150 11.03 11.83 10.43
C ALA A 150 11.45 11.90 8.95
N HIS A 151 12.11 10.85 8.42
CA HIS A 151 12.45 10.79 7.00
C HIS A 151 11.24 11.17 6.14
N ASN A 152 11.48 11.97 5.09
CA ASN A 152 10.45 12.49 4.20
C ASN A 152 10.82 12.21 2.75
N GLY A 153 10.18 11.22 2.15
CA GLY A 153 10.29 10.85 0.74
C GLY A 153 9.30 11.57 -0.19
N GLY A 154 8.50 12.52 0.34
CA GLY A 154 7.51 13.27 -0.45
C GLY A 154 6.06 13.01 -0.05
N SER A 155 5.16 13.00 -1.03
CA SER A 155 3.71 12.90 -0.81
C SER A 155 3.04 12.13 -1.94
N LEU A 156 2.33 11.06 -1.59
CA LEU A 156 1.49 10.27 -2.47
C LEU A 156 0.05 10.43 -2.01
N LYS A 157 -0.79 11.08 -2.82
CA LYS A 157 -2.21 11.31 -2.52
C LYS A 157 -3.07 10.98 -3.73
N TYR A 158 -4.12 10.20 -3.53
CA TYR A 158 -5.02 9.76 -4.58
C TYR A 158 -4.25 9.15 -5.77
N VAL A 159 -3.45 8.13 -5.45
CA VAL A 159 -2.64 7.40 -6.42
C VAL A 159 -3.18 5.99 -6.59
N ARG A 160 -3.30 5.55 -7.83
CA ARG A 160 -3.67 4.18 -8.15
C ARG A 160 -2.56 3.51 -8.93
N VAL A 161 -2.13 2.36 -8.45
CA VAL A 161 -1.15 1.45 -9.06
C VAL A 161 -1.90 0.19 -9.48
N GLU A 162 -1.86 -0.11 -10.76
CA GLU A 162 -2.58 -1.22 -11.35
C GLU A 162 -1.62 -2.20 -12.02
N TYR A 163 -1.87 -3.51 -11.85
CA TYR A 163 -1.18 -4.62 -12.51
C TYR A 163 0.33 -4.69 -12.26
N ALA A 164 0.81 -4.12 -11.14
CA ALA A 164 2.19 -4.16 -10.69
C ALA A 164 2.54 -5.53 -10.05
N GLY A 165 3.66 -5.60 -9.33
CA GLY A 165 4.05 -6.81 -8.59
C GLY A 165 4.87 -7.76 -9.44
N LYS A 166 5.86 -7.25 -10.19
CA LYS A 166 6.70 -8.09 -11.07
C LYS A 166 7.63 -8.98 -10.29
N LYS A 167 7.52 -10.28 -10.50
CA LYS A 167 8.54 -11.26 -10.06
C LYS A 167 9.73 -11.22 -11.01
N LEU A 168 10.93 -11.14 -10.46
CA LEU A 168 12.15 -11.12 -11.25
C LEU A 168 12.59 -12.55 -11.64
N THR A 169 13.49 -12.64 -12.60
CA THR A 169 13.92 -13.93 -13.17
C THR A 169 14.73 -14.82 -12.21
N ASP A 170 15.18 -14.27 -11.10
CA ASP A 170 15.85 -15.03 -10.02
C ASP A 170 14.87 -15.85 -9.17
N ASN A 171 13.55 -15.65 -9.34
CA ASN A 171 12.45 -16.25 -8.58
C ASN A 171 12.52 -16.04 -7.06
N THR A 172 13.30 -15.05 -6.62
CA THR A 172 13.48 -14.70 -5.21
C THR A 172 13.27 -13.22 -4.94
N SER A 173 13.38 -12.39 -5.98
CA SER A 173 13.16 -10.95 -5.92
C SER A 173 11.77 -10.63 -6.44
N GLU A 174 10.98 -9.99 -5.60
CA GLU A 174 9.59 -9.65 -5.86
C GLU A 174 9.38 -8.14 -5.67
N MET A 175 8.50 -7.59 -6.49
CA MET A 175 8.10 -6.20 -6.41
C MET A 175 6.61 -6.15 -6.15
N ASN A 176 6.16 -5.21 -5.35
CA ASN A 176 4.78 -5.06 -4.93
C ASN A 176 4.04 -3.97 -5.69
N GLY A 177 2.77 -3.75 -5.38
CA GLY A 177 2.09 -2.53 -5.78
C GLY A 177 2.82 -1.30 -5.23
N PHE A 178 3.04 -1.29 -3.91
CA PHE A 178 3.82 -0.29 -3.20
C PHE A 178 4.77 -0.96 -2.20
N SER A 179 6.06 -0.63 -2.28
CA SER A 179 7.08 -1.07 -1.32
C SER A 179 7.69 0.12 -0.58
N PHE A 180 7.71 0.08 0.76
CA PHE A 180 8.19 1.17 1.61
C PHE A 180 9.33 0.71 2.51
N TYR A 181 10.56 0.81 2.03
CA TYR A 181 11.77 0.43 2.77
C TYR A 181 12.23 1.55 3.70
N SER A 182 12.06 1.37 5.01
CA SER A 182 12.57 2.32 6.02
C SER A 182 12.07 3.76 5.86
N VAL A 183 10.85 3.93 5.34
CA VAL A 183 10.26 5.24 5.11
C VAL A 183 9.81 5.85 6.44
N GLY A 184 10.06 7.15 6.62
CA GLY A 184 9.77 7.85 7.87
C GLY A 184 8.47 8.64 7.89
N SER A 185 8.08 9.07 9.10
CA SER A 185 6.80 9.74 9.38
C SER A 185 6.60 11.11 8.70
N GLY A 186 7.65 11.67 8.12
CA GLY A 186 7.54 12.90 7.30
C GLY A 186 6.96 12.67 5.90
N THR A 187 6.88 11.40 5.45
CA THR A 187 6.29 11.04 4.16
C THR A 187 4.77 10.93 4.28
N VAL A 188 4.04 11.44 3.29
CA VAL A 188 2.57 11.43 3.28
C VAL A 188 2.06 10.33 2.34
N LEU A 189 1.26 9.40 2.87
CA LEU A 189 0.62 8.31 2.14
C LEU A 189 -0.89 8.34 2.41
N GLU A 190 -1.68 8.85 1.46
CA GLU A 190 -3.12 9.04 1.64
C GLU A 190 -3.92 8.70 0.37
N ASN A 191 -5.00 7.90 0.52
CA ASN A 191 -5.91 7.54 -0.58
C ASN A 191 -5.16 6.81 -1.71
N LEU A 192 -4.54 5.67 -1.38
CA LEU A 192 -3.78 4.85 -2.31
C LEU A 192 -4.53 3.58 -2.66
N VAL A 193 -4.41 3.15 -3.91
CA VAL A 193 -5.01 1.90 -4.42
C VAL A 193 -3.93 1.05 -5.06
N ALA A 194 -3.83 -0.21 -4.61
CA ALA A 194 -3.15 -1.30 -5.30
C ALA A 194 -4.20 -2.21 -5.94
N TYR A 195 -4.18 -2.35 -7.25
CA TYR A 195 -5.22 -3.04 -8.00
C TYR A 195 -4.64 -4.15 -8.87
N LYS A 196 -5.01 -5.40 -8.57
CA LYS A 196 -4.67 -6.60 -9.34
C LYS A 196 -3.18 -6.72 -9.66
N GLY A 197 -2.33 -6.51 -8.66
CA GLY A 197 -0.91 -6.85 -8.72
C GLY A 197 -0.68 -8.35 -8.70
N ALA A 198 0.51 -8.81 -9.07
CA ALA A 198 0.91 -10.22 -9.02
C ALA A 198 1.68 -10.58 -7.75
N ASP A 199 1.75 -9.66 -6.82
CA ASP A 199 2.36 -9.79 -5.50
C ASP A 199 1.55 -8.93 -4.52
N ASP A 200 2.15 -8.48 -3.40
CA ASP A 200 1.47 -7.70 -2.39
C ASP A 200 0.87 -6.40 -2.91
N GLY A 201 -0.22 -5.98 -2.26
CA GLY A 201 -0.78 -4.65 -2.49
C GLY A 201 0.12 -3.56 -1.93
N PHE A 202 0.47 -3.68 -0.66
CA PHE A 202 1.30 -2.73 0.10
C PHE A 202 2.23 -3.50 1.02
N GLU A 203 3.54 -3.23 0.94
CA GLU A 203 4.50 -3.82 1.86
C GLU A 203 5.38 -2.74 2.52
N PHE A 204 5.57 -2.90 3.85
CA PHE A 204 6.35 -1.99 4.68
C PHE A 204 7.52 -2.71 5.34
N TYR A 205 8.73 -2.33 4.97
CA TYR A 205 9.99 -2.87 5.50
C TYR A 205 10.56 -1.94 6.57
N GLY A 206 10.13 -2.10 7.79
CA GLY A 206 10.51 -1.20 8.88
C GLY A 206 10.06 0.24 8.67
N GLY A 207 10.68 1.17 9.38
CA GLY A 207 10.34 2.58 9.29
C GLY A 207 9.18 3.01 10.20
N THR A 208 8.73 4.25 10.01
CA THR A 208 7.76 4.92 10.88
C THR A 208 6.64 5.62 10.10
N VAL A 209 6.61 5.45 8.77
CA VAL A 209 5.55 6.03 7.94
C VAL A 209 4.19 5.46 8.33
N SER A 210 3.18 6.31 8.29
CA SER A 210 1.78 5.90 8.43
C SER A 210 1.01 6.18 7.16
N ALA A 211 0.00 5.34 6.88
CA ALA A 211 -0.82 5.45 5.68
C ALA A 211 -2.31 5.53 6.01
N LYS A 212 -3.06 6.33 5.24
CA LYS A 212 -4.49 6.54 5.43
C LYS A 212 -5.26 6.26 4.16
N ASN A 213 -6.43 5.60 4.32
CA ASN A 213 -7.34 5.32 3.22
C ASN A 213 -6.67 4.47 2.12
N LEU A 214 -6.27 3.24 2.47
CA LEU A 214 -5.69 2.28 1.54
C LEU A 214 -6.75 1.32 1.00
N ILE A 215 -6.66 0.99 -0.29
CA ILE A 215 -7.43 -0.07 -0.93
C ILE A 215 -6.47 -1.05 -1.59
N SER A 216 -6.48 -2.31 -1.14
CA SER A 216 -5.87 -3.44 -1.83
C SER A 216 -6.98 -4.27 -2.46
N TYR A 217 -6.98 -4.40 -3.79
CA TYR A 217 -8.05 -5.07 -4.51
C TYR A 217 -7.50 -6.12 -5.47
N GLY A 218 -7.71 -7.40 -5.15
CA GLY A 218 -7.41 -8.54 -6.01
C GLY A 218 -5.92 -8.70 -6.33
N ASN A 219 -5.04 -8.33 -5.40
CA ASN A 219 -3.61 -8.61 -5.51
C ASN A 219 -3.35 -10.10 -5.26
N PHE A 220 -2.25 -10.62 -5.81
CA PHE A 220 -2.03 -12.07 -5.91
C PHE A 220 -1.55 -12.70 -4.62
N ASP A 221 -0.70 -11.98 -3.86
CA ASP A 221 -0.21 -12.40 -2.56
C ASP A 221 -1.01 -11.69 -1.46
N ASP A 222 -0.38 -10.97 -0.58
CA ASP A 222 -1.05 -10.35 0.54
C ASP A 222 -1.66 -8.99 0.19
N SER A 223 -2.71 -8.63 0.92
CA SER A 223 -3.28 -7.30 0.73
C SER A 223 -2.43 -6.23 1.38
N PHE A 224 -1.93 -6.52 2.58
CA PHE A 224 -1.04 -5.67 3.37
C PHE A 224 -0.02 -6.55 4.07
N ASP A 225 1.26 -6.34 3.81
CA ASP A 225 2.37 -7.00 4.49
C ASP A 225 3.29 -5.99 5.18
N TRP A 226 3.95 -6.41 6.26
CA TRP A 226 5.04 -5.67 6.85
C TRP A 226 5.97 -6.51 7.70
N GLN A 227 7.21 -6.09 7.68
CA GLN A 227 8.30 -6.75 8.35
C GLN A 227 9.32 -5.75 8.94
N ASP A 228 10.43 -6.25 9.47
CA ASP A 228 11.56 -5.46 9.98
C ASP A 228 11.18 -4.41 11.04
N GLY A 229 10.14 -4.72 11.83
CA GLY A 229 9.71 -3.86 12.93
C GLY A 229 9.11 -2.53 12.50
N TRP A 230 8.38 -2.51 11.36
CA TRP A 230 7.60 -1.33 10.97
C TRP A 230 6.67 -0.88 12.11
N ARG A 231 6.61 0.43 12.33
CA ARG A 231 5.94 1.01 13.50
C ARG A 231 5.18 2.30 13.21
N GLY A 232 4.54 2.41 12.05
CA GLY A 232 3.60 3.52 11.78
C GLY A 232 2.48 3.54 12.81
N ASP A 233 2.20 4.69 13.45
CA ASP A 233 1.31 4.79 14.61
C ASP A 233 0.00 5.53 14.35
N ALA A 234 -0.23 6.01 13.11
CA ALA A 234 -1.40 6.81 12.73
C ALA A 234 -2.09 6.28 11.46
N ASN A 235 -2.13 4.95 11.29
CA ASN A 235 -2.76 4.30 10.15
C ASN A 235 -4.27 4.18 10.34
N THR A 236 -5.05 4.41 9.27
CA THR A 236 -6.50 4.28 9.35
C THR A 236 -7.16 4.03 8.01
N ASN A 237 -8.34 3.39 8.04
CA ASN A 237 -9.21 3.10 6.90
C ASN A 237 -8.52 2.25 5.83
N TRP A 238 -8.16 1.02 6.18
CA TRP A 238 -7.56 0.06 5.27
C TRP A 238 -8.59 -0.97 4.81
N LEU A 239 -8.76 -1.13 3.50
CA LEU A 239 -9.71 -2.04 2.88
C LEU A 239 -8.98 -3.04 1.99
N ALA A 240 -9.08 -4.32 2.33
CA ALA A 240 -8.69 -5.43 1.49
C ALA A 240 -9.93 -6.08 0.89
N TYR A 241 -9.93 -6.29 -0.42
CA TYR A 241 -10.91 -7.10 -1.13
C TYR A 241 -10.17 -8.11 -2.01
N GLN A 242 -10.01 -9.32 -1.48
CA GLN A 242 -9.38 -10.41 -2.20
C GLN A 242 -10.40 -11.05 -3.14
N VAL A 243 -10.04 -11.18 -4.41
CA VAL A 243 -10.89 -11.74 -5.46
C VAL A 243 -10.04 -12.40 -6.52
N ALA A 244 -10.43 -13.58 -6.95
CA ALA A 244 -9.72 -14.50 -7.83
C ALA A 244 -8.53 -15.16 -7.14
N THR A 245 -7.53 -14.41 -6.71
CA THR A 245 -6.37 -14.87 -5.94
C THR A 245 -6.12 -13.95 -4.76
N GLY A 246 -5.32 -14.40 -3.80
CA GLY A 246 -4.89 -13.66 -2.63
C GLY A 246 -4.54 -14.61 -1.49
N ASN A 247 -3.50 -14.29 -0.73
CA ASN A 247 -3.08 -15.02 0.45
C ASN A 247 -3.68 -14.40 1.71
N TYR A 248 -2.90 -13.73 2.55
CA TYR A 248 -3.45 -13.10 3.75
C TYR A 248 -4.12 -11.75 3.44
N GLY A 249 -5.10 -11.39 4.27
CA GLY A 249 -5.58 -10.00 4.31
C GLY A 249 -4.53 -9.08 4.90
N MET A 250 -3.82 -9.56 5.93
CA MET A 250 -2.67 -8.90 6.56
C MET A 250 -1.65 -9.96 6.98
N GLU A 251 -0.41 -9.87 6.51
CA GLU A 251 0.73 -10.62 7.00
C GLU A 251 1.60 -9.73 7.88
N ILE A 252 1.98 -10.21 9.06
CA ILE A 252 2.60 -9.39 10.09
C ILE A 252 3.82 -10.09 10.66
N GLU A 253 5.01 -9.62 10.27
CA GLU A 253 6.25 -10.16 10.80
C GLU A 253 7.23 -9.08 11.26
N ALA A 254 8.26 -9.48 11.97
CA ALA A 254 9.37 -8.60 12.37
C ALA A 254 10.74 -9.16 12.03
N LYS A 255 10.83 -10.38 11.50
CA LYS A 255 12.07 -11.13 11.20
C LYS A 255 12.96 -11.43 12.43
N SER A 256 12.70 -10.84 13.59
CA SER A 256 13.41 -11.15 14.84
C SER A 256 12.59 -10.70 16.05
N VAL A 257 13.06 -11.03 17.26
CA VAL A 257 12.38 -10.59 18.50
C VAL A 257 12.18 -9.08 18.47
N ASN A 258 10.93 -8.65 18.33
CA ASN A 258 10.57 -7.25 18.25
C ASN A 258 10.14 -6.72 19.62
N ASN A 259 11.00 -5.92 20.24
CA ASN A 259 10.71 -5.26 21.52
C ASN A 259 10.00 -3.90 21.36
N ALA A 260 10.01 -3.32 20.15
CA ALA A 260 9.22 -2.13 19.86
C ALA A 260 7.72 -2.48 19.84
N PHE A 261 6.86 -1.54 20.20
CA PHE A 261 5.42 -1.67 20.05
C PHE A 261 4.95 -0.86 18.85
N GLY A 262 4.30 -1.52 17.92
CA GLY A 262 3.75 -0.93 16.71
C GLY A 262 3.66 -1.96 15.59
N PRO A 263 2.92 -1.69 14.52
CA PRO A 263 2.21 -0.43 14.22
C PRO A 263 0.87 -0.30 14.95
N LYS A 264 0.18 0.84 14.72
CA LYS A 264 -1.23 1.00 15.08
C LYS A 264 -2.05 1.24 13.83
N VAL A 265 -3.07 0.41 13.62
CA VAL A 265 -3.96 0.51 12.47
C VAL A 265 -5.41 0.48 12.96
N SER A 266 -6.23 1.43 12.54
CA SER A 266 -7.64 1.52 12.90
C SER A 266 -8.55 1.47 11.68
N ASN A 267 -9.79 1.01 11.87
CA ASN A 267 -10.81 0.96 10.82
C ASN A 267 -10.36 0.07 9.65
N ILE A 268 -10.33 -1.23 9.87
CA ILE A 268 -9.83 -2.23 8.93
C ILE A 268 -10.99 -3.08 8.42
N THR A 269 -11.09 -3.26 7.11
CA THR A 269 -12.00 -4.21 6.48
C THR A 269 -11.21 -5.21 5.66
N LEU A 270 -11.34 -6.49 5.97
CA LEU A 270 -10.74 -7.60 5.26
C LEU A 270 -11.86 -8.47 4.70
N THR A 271 -11.95 -8.56 3.38
CA THR A 271 -12.98 -9.35 2.71
C THR A 271 -12.34 -10.27 1.69
N ARG A 272 -12.71 -11.55 1.74
CA ARG A 272 -12.33 -12.57 0.78
C ARG A 272 -13.56 -13.02 0.00
N ALA A 273 -13.57 -12.81 -1.31
CA ALA A 273 -14.66 -13.25 -2.17
C ALA A 273 -14.70 -14.78 -2.28
N ALA A 274 -15.90 -15.34 -2.44
CA ALA A 274 -16.04 -16.77 -2.68
C ALA A 274 -15.28 -17.20 -3.94
N GLY A 275 -14.57 -18.33 -3.86
CA GLY A 275 -13.78 -18.86 -4.96
C GLY A 275 -12.39 -18.22 -5.11
N THR A 276 -11.99 -17.31 -4.24
CA THR A 276 -10.61 -16.81 -4.19
C THR A 276 -9.67 -17.95 -3.80
N VAL A 277 -8.60 -18.14 -4.56
CA VAL A 277 -7.57 -19.15 -4.32
C VAL A 277 -6.28 -18.49 -3.84
N THR A 278 -5.43 -19.24 -3.13
CA THR A 278 -4.11 -18.76 -2.74
C THR A 278 -3.14 -18.81 -3.90
N GLU A 279 -2.10 -18.01 -3.84
CA GLU A 279 -1.02 -18.05 -4.80
C GLU A 279 -0.36 -19.45 -4.84
N GLY A 280 -0.03 -19.90 -6.03
CA GLY A 280 0.85 -21.05 -6.26
C GLY A 280 0.36 -22.42 -5.87
N GLY A 281 -0.86 -22.62 -5.40
CA GLY A 281 -1.39 -23.92 -5.05
C GLY A 281 -0.52 -24.66 -4.02
N SER A 282 0.12 -23.95 -3.11
CA SER A 282 1.08 -24.49 -2.16
C SER A 282 0.41 -25.42 -1.14
N SER A 283 1.19 -26.40 -0.66
CA SER A 283 0.79 -27.30 0.42
C SER A 283 0.57 -26.58 1.77
N ALA A 284 1.03 -25.35 1.89
CA ALA A 284 0.81 -24.44 3.02
C ALA A 284 -0.09 -23.30 2.58
N ALA A 285 -1.37 -23.61 2.37
CA ALA A 285 -2.32 -22.63 1.91
C ALA A 285 -2.51 -21.47 2.91
N GLU A 286 -2.38 -20.27 2.43
CA GLU A 286 -2.38 -19.01 3.16
C GLU A 286 -3.76 -18.36 3.03
N TYR A 287 -4.73 -18.81 3.81
CA TYR A 287 -6.15 -18.42 3.67
C TYR A 287 -6.67 -17.50 4.77
N ASP A 288 -5.82 -17.09 5.72
CA ASP A 288 -6.28 -16.42 6.92
C ASP A 288 -6.50 -14.92 6.68
N ALA A 289 -7.33 -14.30 7.51
CA ALA A 289 -7.52 -12.86 7.39
C ALA A 289 -6.31 -12.08 7.93
N ILE A 290 -5.75 -12.51 9.07
CA ILE A 290 -4.58 -11.89 9.69
C ILE A 290 -3.63 -12.99 10.13
N GLN A 291 -2.36 -12.91 9.74
CA GLN A 291 -1.30 -13.76 10.26
C GLN A 291 -0.28 -12.94 11.05
N PHE A 292 0.17 -13.49 12.19
CA PHE A 292 1.33 -13.02 12.94
C PHE A 292 2.41 -14.08 12.93
N LYS A 293 3.63 -13.71 12.51
CA LYS A 293 4.81 -14.58 12.47
C LYS A 293 6.07 -13.83 12.89
N LYS A 294 7.12 -14.56 13.26
CA LYS A 294 8.47 -14.02 13.52
C LYS A 294 8.47 -12.74 14.39
N ASP A 295 7.74 -12.79 15.50
CA ASP A 295 7.60 -11.71 16.47
C ASP A 295 6.91 -10.42 15.96
N GLY A 296 6.11 -10.48 14.91
CA GLY A 296 5.22 -9.40 14.49
C GLY A 296 4.25 -9.01 15.60
N ASN A 297 3.99 -7.72 15.76
CA ASN A 297 3.11 -7.19 16.82
C ASN A 297 2.30 -5.96 16.34
N GLY A 298 1.61 -5.29 17.24
CA GLY A 298 0.88 -4.05 16.96
C GLY A 298 -0.50 -3.97 17.60
N GLU A 299 -1.17 -2.84 17.35
CA GLU A 299 -2.53 -2.57 17.81
C GLU A 299 -3.45 -2.33 16.61
N TYR A 300 -4.50 -3.15 16.51
CA TYR A 300 -5.47 -3.14 15.41
C TYR A 300 -6.86 -2.96 15.99
N SER A 301 -7.61 -1.99 15.51
CA SER A 301 -8.91 -1.65 16.10
C SER A 301 -10.00 -1.39 15.06
N ASN A 302 -11.26 -1.64 15.45
CA ASN A 302 -12.42 -1.54 14.58
C ASN A 302 -12.24 -2.37 13.30
N VAL A 303 -12.03 -3.68 13.48
CA VAL A 303 -11.72 -4.64 12.42
C VAL A 303 -12.97 -5.38 12.00
N VAL A 304 -13.25 -5.44 10.71
CA VAL A 304 -14.33 -6.23 10.11
C VAL A 304 -13.73 -7.29 9.19
N ILE A 305 -14.07 -8.55 9.41
CA ILE A 305 -13.58 -9.70 8.67
C ILE A 305 -14.76 -10.45 8.05
N SER A 306 -14.65 -10.78 6.76
CA SER A 306 -15.68 -11.50 6.01
C SER A 306 -15.10 -12.43 4.94
N GLY A 307 -15.70 -13.61 4.74
CA GLY A 307 -15.41 -14.51 3.63
C GLY A 307 -14.22 -15.45 3.82
N TYR A 308 -13.54 -15.44 4.96
CA TYR A 308 -12.45 -16.36 5.27
C TYR A 308 -13.01 -17.69 5.81
N THR A 309 -13.80 -18.36 4.99
CA THR A 309 -14.58 -19.57 5.36
C THR A 309 -14.06 -20.85 4.73
N THR A 310 -12.91 -20.82 4.06
CA THR A 310 -12.24 -22.02 3.53
C THR A 310 -11.83 -22.95 4.67
N ALA A 311 -11.83 -24.24 4.45
CA ALA A 311 -11.39 -25.20 5.45
C ALA A 311 -9.97 -24.85 5.94
N ASN A 312 -9.76 -24.77 7.25
CA ASN A 312 -8.55 -24.33 7.96
C ASN A 312 -8.26 -22.83 7.93
N SER A 313 -9.09 -21.99 7.31
CA SER A 313 -9.00 -20.55 7.38
C SER A 313 -9.41 -20.03 8.75
N THR A 314 -8.76 -18.97 9.23
CA THR A 314 -9.09 -18.31 10.49
C THR A 314 -9.08 -16.78 10.36
N ALA A 315 -9.74 -16.12 11.29
CA ALA A 315 -9.66 -14.67 11.38
C ALA A 315 -8.26 -14.22 11.81
N VAL A 316 -7.62 -14.95 12.72
CA VAL A 316 -6.28 -14.64 13.24
C VAL A 316 -5.47 -15.93 13.41
N ARG A 317 -4.34 -15.99 12.75
CA ARG A 317 -3.36 -17.06 12.87
C ARG A 317 -2.11 -16.56 13.59
N ILE A 318 -1.65 -17.32 14.57
CA ILE A 318 -0.33 -17.14 15.17
C ILE A 318 0.55 -18.27 14.62
N GLN A 319 1.50 -17.93 13.78
CA GLN A 319 2.29 -18.89 12.99
C GLN A 319 3.22 -19.72 13.86
N ASP A 320 3.84 -19.13 14.86
CA ASP A 320 4.86 -19.81 15.65
C ASP A 320 4.74 -19.54 17.16
N LYS A 321 5.30 -20.48 17.94
CA LYS A 321 5.25 -20.42 19.40
C LYS A 321 6.02 -19.22 19.97
N ALA A 322 7.10 -18.80 19.33
CA ALA A 322 7.88 -17.65 19.80
C ALA A 322 7.07 -16.37 19.70
N THR A 323 6.39 -16.16 18.58
CA THR A 323 5.44 -15.05 18.41
C THR A 323 4.32 -15.10 19.45
N PHE A 324 3.77 -16.28 19.71
CA PHE A 324 2.77 -16.43 20.78
C PHE A 324 3.31 -16.03 22.14
N ASP A 325 4.47 -16.56 22.54
CA ASP A 325 5.06 -16.31 23.86
C ASP A 325 5.48 -14.83 24.02
N ASN A 326 6.17 -14.29 23.02
CA ASN A 326 6.78 -12.97 23.11
C ASN A 326 5.79 -11.83 22.87
N GLN A 327 4.85 -12.02 21.95
CA GLN A 327 4.02 -10.92 21.45
C GLN A 327 2.57 -11.03 21.94
N VAL A 328 1.95 -12.22 21.87
CA VAL A 328 0.58 -12.41 22.40
C VAL A 328 0.60 -12.40 23.92
N THR A 329 1.34 -13.33 24.54
CA THR A 329 1.44 -13.42 26.00
C THR A 329 2.11 -12.19 26.61
N GLY A 330 3.09 -11.61 25.90
CA GLY A 330 3.74 -10.35 26.25
C GLY A 330 2.85 -9.12 26.12
N GLY A 331 1.61 -9.25 25.65
CA GLY A 331 0.63 -8.18 25.54
C GLY A 331 0.91 -7.14 24.46
N LYS A 332 1.75 -7.48 23.47
CA LYS A 332 2.16 -6.58 22.39
C LYS A 332 1.32 -6.70 21.11
N ILE A 333 0.45 -7.71 21.04
CA ILE A 333 -0.58 -7.79 20.00
C ILE A 333 -1.91 -7.42 20.65
N LYS A 334 -2.58 -6.42 20.07
CA LYS A 334 -3.93 -6.05 20.46
C LYS A 334 -4.84 -6.02 19.24
N LEU A 335 -5.97 -6.70 19.35
CA LEU A 335 -7.03 -6.76 18.36
C LEU A 335 -8.34 -6.31 19.03
N LEU A 336 -8.74 -5.08 18.79
CA LEU A 336 -9.80 -4.42 19.52
C LEU A 336 -11.04 -4.18 18.64
N ASN A 337 -12.22 -4.52 19.18
CA ASN A 337 -13.49 -4.35 18.49
C ASN A 337 -13.53 -5.10 17.14
N VAL A 338 -13.20 -6.39 17.16
CA VAL A 338 -13.21 -7.27 16.00
C VAL A 338 -14.63 -7.77 15.75
N LYS A 339 -15.11 -7.62 14.51
CA LYS A 339 -16.37 -8.17 14.02
C LYS A 339 -16.09 -9.20 12.92
N ILE A 340 -16.57 -10.41 13.12
CA ILE A 340 -16.54 -11.47 12.13
C ILE A 340 -17.96 -11.66 11.60
N ASN A 341 -18.19 -11.47 10.31
CA ASN A 341 -19.53 -11.43 9.73
C ASN A 341 -20.10 -12.81 9.33
N ASP A 342 -19.29 -13.84 9.33
CA ASP A 342 -19.64 -15.18 8.85
C ASP A 342 -19.05 -16.28 9.76
N GLY A 343 -19.09 -17.53 9.27
CA GLY A 343 -18.61 -18.70 10.01
C GLY A 343 -17.11 -18.86 10.11
N THR A 344 -16.31 -17.81 9.87
CA THR A 344 -14.85 -17.86 10.00
C THR A 344 -14.43 -18.24 11.41
N SER A 345 -13.54 -19.22 11.54
CA SER A 345 -12.94 -19.59 12.84
C SER A 345 -12.14 -18.42 13.41
N GLN A 346 -12.20 -18.23 14.73
CA GLN A 346 -11.62 -17.04 15.35
C GLN A 346 -10.09 -17.08 15.39
N PHE A 347 -9.50 -18.17 15.89
CA PHE A 347 -8.05 -18.29 16.07
C PHE A 347 -7.52 -19.64 15.65
N ALA A 348 -6.27 -19.66 15.14
CA ALA A 348 -5.45 -20.87 15.07
C ALA A 348 -3.99 -20.57 15.39
N GLY A 349 -3.30 -21.57 15.94
CA GLY A 349 -1.84 -21.65 16.01
C GLY A 349 -1.35 -22.67 15.00
N VAL A 350 -0.15 -22.51 14.48
CA VAL A 350 0.47 -23.50 13.61
C VAL A 350 1.35 -24.45 14.42
N GLY A 351 1.28 -25.73 14.10
CA GLY A 351 2.09 -26.76 14.76
C GLY A 351 1.53 -27.32 16.06
N THR A 352 0.28 -27.03 16.42
CA THR A 352 -0.52 -27.71 17.49
C THR A 352 0.08 -27.74 18.90
N THR A 353 1.18 -27.08 19.17
CA THR A 353 1.85 -27.13 20.48
C THR A 353 1.32 -26.10 21.47
N PHE A 354 0.44 -25.21 21.06
CA PHE A 354 -0.15 -24.18 21.90
C PHE A 354 -1.58 -23.83 21.45
N THR A 355 -2.38 -23.36 22.39
CA THR A 355 -3.70 -22.80 22.12
C THR A 355 -3.59 -21.28 22.14
N VAL A 356 -4.08 -20.62 21.11
CA VAL A 356 -4.07 -19.15 21.04
C VAL A 356 -5.05 -18.58 22.06
N ALA A 357 -4.52 -17.82 23.01
CA ALA A 357 -5.30 -17.10 24.01
C ALA A 357 -4.65 -15.74 24.25
N PHE A 358 -5.43 -14.69 24.14
CA PHE A 358 -4.98 -13.32 24.41
C PHE A 358 -5.15 -12.94 25.88
N PRO A 359 -4.24 -12.13 26.45
CA PRO A 359 -4.46 -11.50 27.74
C PRO A 359 -5.75 -10.69 27.76
N THR A 360 -6.36 -10.58 28.93
CA THR A 360 -7.60 -9.81 29.12
C THR A 360 -7.44 -8.38 28.58
N GLY A 361 -8.35 -7.97 27.71
CA GLY A 361 -8.36 -6.65 27.07
C GLY A 361 -7.50 -6.52 25.81
N ASN A 362 -6.70 -7.52 25.46
CA ASN A 362 -5.91 -7.49 24.21
C ASN A 362 -6.67 -8.03 22.99
N TYR A 363 -7.73 -8.80 23.20
CA TYR A 363 -8.69 -9.16 22.18
C TYR A 363 -10.10 -8.82 22.62
N THR A 364 -10.81 -8.03 21.86
CA THR A 364 -12.22 -7.71 22.11
C THR A 364 -13.04 -7.84 20.84
N THR A 365 -14.26 -8.33 20.97
CA THR A 365 -15.23 -8.44 19.87
C THR A 365 -16.22 -7.29 19.90
N SER A 366 -16.82 -6.99 18.76
CA SER A 366 -17.88 -6.00 18.63
C SER A 366 -18.86 -6.40 17.55
N THR A 367 -20.15 -6.18 17.77
CA THR A 367 -21.17 -6.34 16.73
C THR A 367 -21.42 -5.06 15.93
N THR A 368 -20.87 -3.94 16.39
CA THR A 368 -21.10 -2.61 15.82
C THR A 368 -19.90 -2.04 15.07
N SER A 369 -18.77 -2.77 15.01
CA SER A 369 -17.62 -2.35 14.21
C SER A 369 -18.00 -2.16 12.74
N THR A 370 -17.53 -1.07 12.17
CA THR A 370 -17.82 -0.64 10.78
C THR A 370 -16.68 -0.92 9.83
N GLY A 371 -15.46 -1.16 10.35
CA GLY A 371 -14.25 -1.30 9.54
C GLY A 371 -13.85 0.01 8.86
N ALA A 372 -13.24 -0.10 7.69
CA ALA A 372 -12.83 1.04 6.89
C ALA A 372 -14.01 1.86 6.40
N THR A 373 -13.91 3.17 6.51
CA THR A 373 -14.89 4.13 5.99
C THR A 373 -14.18 5.03 4.99
N LEU A 374 -14.40 4.76 3.71
CA LEU A 374 -13.74 5.44 2.59
C LEU A 374 -14.73 6.29 1.83
N THR A 375 -14.30 7.48 1.39
CA THR A 375 -15.11 8.36 0.57
C THR A 375 -14.94 7.99 -0.91
N ALA A 376 -16.05 7.71 -1.58
CA ALA A 376 -16.06 7.39 -3.00
C ALA A 376 -15.55 8.55 -3.87
N GLY A 377 -14.96 8.21 -5.01
CA GLY A 377 -14.45 9.14 -6.00
C GLY A 377 -13.79 8.38 -7.15
N ALA A 378 -13.35 9.08 -8.18
CA ALA A 378 -12.69 8.46 -9.34
C ALA A 378 -11.42 7.68 -8.96
N TRP A 379 -10.76 8.05 -7.85
CA TRP A 379 -9.58 7.36 -7.34
C TRP A 379 -9.85 5.88 -6.98
N ALA A 380 -11.06 5.57 -6.56
CA ALA A 380 -11.48 4.23 -6.15
C ALA A 380 -12.43 3.58 -7.17
N ILE A 381 -12.34 3.97 -8.45
CA ILE A 381 -13.13 3.39 -9.54
C ILE A 381 -12.19 2.92 -10.63
N VAL A 382 -12.29 1.66 -11.04
CA VAL A 382 -11.56 1.08 -12.18
C VAL A 382 -12.56 0.46 -13.13
N ASP A 383 -12.46 0.79 -14.42
CA ASP A 383 -13.36 0.30 -15.47
C ASP A 383 -14.88 0.46 -15.12
N GLY A 384 -15.23 1.55 -14.44
CA GLY A 384 -16.59 1.85 -13.99
C GLY A 384 -17.04 1.08 -12.74
N VAL A 385 -16.17 0.25 -12.15
CA VAL A 385 -16.48 -0.54 -10.95
C VAL A 385 -15.89 0.13 -9.71
N SER A 386 -16.73 0.36 -8.69
CA SER A 386 -16.25 0.83 -7.39
C SER A 386 -15.43 -0.25 -6.70
N LEU A 387 -14.28 0.13 -6.16
CA LEU A 387 -13.42 -0.72 -5.33
C LEU A 387 -13.81 -0.68 -3.84
N ILE A 388 -14.62 0.29 -3.44
CA ILE A 388 -15.20 0.36 -2.09
C ILE A 388 -16.43 -0.56 -2.07
N LYS A 389 -16.34 -1.64 -1.32
CA LYS A 389 -17.33 -2.72 -1.22
C LYS A 389 -18.02 -2.70 0.14
#